data_da61efb93fe3fc1e94a5a4f112f84378
#
_entry.id   da61efb93fe3fc1e94a5a4f112f84378
#
_cell.length_a   1.000
_cell.length_b   1.000
_cell.length_c   1.000
_cell.angle_alpha   90.00
_cell.angle_beta   90.00
_cell.angle_gamma   90.00
#
_symmetry.space_group_name_H-M   'P 1'
#
loop_
_entity.id
_entity.type
_entity.pdbx_description
1 polymer ?
#
loop_
_entity_poly.entity_id
_entity_poly.type
_entity_poly.pdbx_seq_one_letter_code
_entity_poly.pdbx_strand_id
1 'polypeptide(L)'
;MSAEQFALSSNLINELLRGMRLRGVEYRRIQTSPTFGLGFAEKPGHAWFHFMAVGNAVLRMEDGTTYALSAGYAVFISHGAAHQLYSHADVPVQDIDRLDGVPLGDTVSAVHTGTDASPTPSTILFSGCMEFELGSIHGLGKLMPGLMLIDADGQRYPGLVPILTTMEREVSAARVGFAGILARLADVVAAMIVRGWVECACGNASGLVAALRDPRLAGALLALHQQPGRDWTVAQLAEQCNTSRSAFADRFQVTIGMTPLRYVTELRMRLASQWLTLERLPIEEVAQRLGYTSQAAFSRAFKRITGKTPGLSRKVRQPAVT
;
A
#
# COMPACT_ATOMS: atom_id res chain seq x y z
N MET A 1 26.47 -6.53 -1.69
CA MET A 1 25.58 -6.36 -2.88
C MET A 1 26.41 -5.69 -3.95
N SER A 2 26.52 -6.27 -5.16
CA SER A 2 27.25 -5.64 -6.27
C SER A 2 26.49 -4.42 -6.79
N ALA A 3 27.19 -3.47 -7.47
CA ALA A 3 26.55 -2.30 -8.08
C ALA A 3 25.43 -2.69 -9.07
N GLU A 4 25.62 -3.79 -9.79
CA GLU A 4 24.62 -4.35 -10.71
C GLU A 4 23.36 -4.88 -9.98
N GLN A 5 23.53 -5.54 -8.83
CA GLN A 5 22.43 -6.00 -8.00
C GLN A 5 21.62 -4.85 -7.42
N PHE A 6 22.28 -3.78 -7.01
CA PHE A 6 21.64 -2.56 -6.54
C PHE A 6 20.82 -1.92 -7.66
N ALA A 7 21.36 -1.83 -8.87
CA ALA A 7 20.65 -1.26 -10.02
C ALA A 7 19.43 -2.08 -10.44
N LEU A 8 19.50 -3.41 -10.44
CA LEU A 8 18.36 -4.29 -10.76
C LEU A 8 17.24 -4.16 -9.74
N SER A 9 17.58 -4.20 -8.45
CA SER A 9 16.61 -4.04 -7.37
C SER A 9 15.96 -2.65 -7.40
N SER A 10 16.74 -1.60 -7.65
CA SER A 10 16.25 -0.22 -7.76
C SER A 10 15.30 -0.06 -8.95
N ASN A 11 15.61 -0.60 -10.12
CA ASN A 11 14.74 -0.52 -11.30
C ASN A 11 13.40 -1.23 -11.05
N LEU A 12 13.43 -2.39 -10.41
CA LEU A 12 12.21 -3.13 -10.11
C LEU A 12 11.35 -2.43 -9.04
N ILE A 13 11.96 -1.85 -8.01
CA ILE A 13 11.26 -1.00 -7.04
C ILE A 13 10.61 0.20 -7.75
N ASN A 14 11.30 0.84 -8.67
CA ASN A 14 10.75 1.95 -9.45
C ASN A 14 9.52 1.52 -10.26
N GLU A 15 9.54 0.35 -10.89
CA GLU A 15 8.37 -0.18 -11.61
C GLU A 15 7.20 -0.48 -10.65
N LEU A 16 7.48 -1.01 -9.46
CA LEU A 16 6.50 -1.21 -8.41
C LEU A 16 5.82 0.09 -7.99
N LEU A 17 6.62 1.09 -7.65
CA LEU A 17 6.15 2.39 -7.18
C LEU A 17 5.37 3.15 -8.25
N ARG A 18 5.74 3.02 -9.54
CA ARG A 18 4.97 3.59 -10.66
C ARG A 18 3.55 3.05 -10.76
N GLY A 19 3.37 1.77 -10.47
CA GLY A 19 2.07 1.11 -10.51
C GLY A 19 1.24 1.26 -9.23
N MET A 20 1.82 1.80 -8.16
CA MET A 20 1.14 1.95 -6.88
C MET A 20 0.11 3.08 -6.93
N ARG A 21 -1.05 2.85 -6.34
CA ARG A 21 -2.11 3.86 -6.16
C ARG A 21 -2.80 3.66 -4.82
N LEU A 22 -3.07 4.77 -4.16
CA LEU A 22 -3.99 4.82 -3.03
C LEU A 22 -5.39 5.16 -3.55
N ARG A 23 -6.39 4.47 -3.05
CA ARG A 23 -7.79 4.72 -3.38
C ARG A 23 -8.64 4.82 -2.12
N GLY A 24 -9.79 5.49 -2.26
CA GLY A 24 -10.76 5.57 -1.18
C GLY A 24 -10.15 6.15 0.10
N VAL A 25 -9.18 7.07 -0.03
CA VAL A 25 -8.45 7.59 1.12
C VAL A 25 -9.36 8.50 1.92
N GLU A 26 -9.62 8.12 3.16
CA GLU A 26 -10.31 8.95 4.15
C GLU A 26 -9.29 9.40 5.19
N TYR A 27 -9.13 10.70 5.34
CA TYR A 27 -8.26 11.30 6.34
C TYR A 27 -9.06 11.87 7.50
N ARG A 28 -8.57 11.66 8.71
CA ARG A 28 -9.10 12.26 9.92
C ARG A 28 -7.97 12.96 10.67
N ARG A 29 -8.13 14.26 10.91
CA ARG A 29 -7.34 14.96 11.91
C ARG A 29 -8.06 14.84 13.23
N ILE A 30 -7.52 14.05 14.13
CA ILE A 30 -8.14 13.75 15.42
C ILE A 30 -7.43 14.55 16.50
N GLN A 31 -8.18 15.36 17.21
CA GLN A 31 -7.73 16.12 18.35
C GLN A 31 -8.42 15.58 19.58
N THR A 32 -7.62 15.16 20.59
CA THR A 32 -8.16 14.46 21.75
C THR A 32 -8.03 15.28 23.02
N SER A 33 -8.89 14.96 24.00
CA SER A 33 -8.67 15.33 25.41
C SER A 33 -7.44 14.59 25.98
N PRO A 34 -6.94 14.98 27.18
CA PRO A 34 -5.85 14.28 27.86
C PRO A 34 -6.09 12.79 28.06
N THR A 35 -7.37 12.42 28.24
CA THR A 35 -7.83 11.04 28.42
C THR A 35 -8.69 10.65 27.23
N PHE A 36 -8.23 9.68 26.43
CA PHE A 36 -8.95 9.21 25.27
C PHE A 36 -8.71 7.73 24.98
N GLY A 37 -9.69 7.10 24.33
CA GLY A 37 -9.58 5.76 23.78
C GLY A 37 -10.36 5.71 22.46
N LEU A 38 -9.68 5.33 21.38
CA LEU A 38 -10.24 5.25 20.02
C LEU A 38 -10.10 3.82 19.52
N GLY A 39 -11.21 3.26 19.02
CA GLY A 39 -11.25 1.95 18.39
C GLY A 39 -11.37 2.11 16.87
N PHE A 40 -10.62 1.31 16.16
CA PHE A 40 -10.62 1.21 14.70
C PHE A 40 -11.05 -0.20 14.32
N ALA A 41 -12.19 -0.31 13.66
CA ALA A 41 -12.70 -1.59 13.23
C ALA A 41 -11.85 -2.22 12.13
N GLU A 42 -11.91 -3.55 12.01
CA GLU A 42 -11.32 -4.26 10.90
C GLU A 42 -11.93 -3.79 9.57
N LYS A 43 -11.07 -3.45 8.59
CA LYS A 43 -11.47 -3.11 7.22
C LYS A 43 -10.66 -3.96 6.23
N PRO A 44 -11.13 -5.17 5.88
CA PRO A 44 -10.46 -6.05 4.94
C PRO A 44 -10.20 -5.36 3.59
N GLY A 45 -8.99 -5.54 3.05
CA GLY A 45 -8.59 -4.91 1.78
C GLY A 45 -8.15 -3.46 1.89
N HIS A 46 -8.19 -2.87 3.08
CA HIS A 46 -7.67 -1.52 3.37
C HIS A 46 -6.38 -1.60 4.18
N ALA A 47 -5.72 -0.46 4.30
CA ALA A 47 -4.64 -0.24 5.25
C ALA A 47 -5.01 0.95 6.14
N TRP A 48 -4.53 0.91 7.39
CA TRP A 48 -4.59 2.04 8.30
C TRP A 48 -3.22 2.71 8.38
N PHE A 49 -3.23 4.00 8.46
CA PHE A 49 -2.06 4.81 8.72
C PHE A 49 -2.36 5.80 9.84
N HIS A 50 -1.49 5.88 10.83
CA HIS A 50 -1.59 6.85 11.92
C HIS A 50 -0.27 7.58 12.08
N PHE A 51 -0.32 8.88 12.24
CA PHE A 51 0.82 9.74 12.54
C PHE A 51 0.54 10.58 13.77
N MET A 52 1.43 10.52 14.74
CA MET A 52 1.36 11.31 15.98
C MET A 52 2.02 12.66 15.73
N ALA A 53 1.23 13.71 15.53
CA ALA A 53 1.75 15.07 15.36
C ALA A 53 2.12 15.73 16.70
N VAL A 54 1.29 15.52 17.72
CA VAL A 54 1.48 16.07 19.07
C VAL A 54 1.04 15.04 20.11
N GLY A 55 1.74 14.96 21.23
CA GLY A 55 1.40 14.12 22.36
C GLY A 55 1.86 12.67 22.23
N ASN A 56 1.22 11.80 22.99
CA ASN A 56 1.56 10.37 23.09
C ASN A 56 0.29 9.53 23.07
N ALA A 57 0.42 8.28 22.60
CA ALA A 57 -0.61 7.26 22.66
C ALA A 57 0.00 5.88 22.82
N VAL A 58 -0.82 4.92 23.20
CA VAL A 58 -0.48 3.50 23.13
C VAL A 58 -1.36 2.88 22.06
N LEU A 59 -0.75 2.23 21.07
CA LEU A 59 -1.42 1.38 20.11
C LEU A 59 -1.54 -0.03 20.69
N ARG A 60 -2.73 -0.60 20.66
CA ARG A 60 -2.99 -2.01 21.00
C ARG A 60 -3.59 -2.74 19.81
N MET A 61 -2.94 -3.80 19.38
CA MET A 61 -3.44 -4.70 18.37
C MET A 61 -4.43 -5.73 18.95
N GLU A 62 -5.18 -6.40 18.09
CA GLU A 62 -6.17 -7.40 18.50
C GLU A 62 -5.57 -8.59 19.27
N ASP A 63 -4.32 -8.95 18.96
CA ASP A 63 -3.56 -10.00 19.68
C ASP A 63 -3.07 -9.57 21.08
N GLY A 64 -3.38 -8.34 21.51
CA GLY A 64 -2.96 -7.77 22.77
C GLY A 64 -1.57 -7.11 22.74
N THR A 65 -0.83 -7.19 21.65
CA THR A 65 0.48 -6.52 21.52
C THR A 65 0.31 -5.01 21.59
N THR A 66 1.19 -4.34 22.33
CA THR A 66 1.13 -2.88 22.54
C THR A 66 2.40 -2.18 22.08
N TYR A 67 2.23 -0.96 21.55
CA TYR A 67 3.32 -0.10 21.09
C TYR A 67 3.13 1.31 21.62
N ALA A 68 4.17 1.89 22.24
CA ALA A 68 4.16 3.30 22.64
C ALA A 68 4.43 4.18 21.41
N LEU A 69 3.59 5.17 21.20
CA LEU A 69 3.71 6.14 20.12
C LEU A 69 3.89 7.53 20.73
N SER A 70 4.94 8.22 20.32
CA SER A 70 5.21 9.62 20.69
C SER A 70 5.08 10.53 19.48
N ALA A 71 5.09 11.83 19.68
CA ALA A 71 5.11 12.80 18.59
C ALA A 71 6.24 12.49 17.59
N GLY A 72 5.93 12.54 16.29
CA GLY A 72 6.83 12.16 15.20
C GLY A 72 6.78 10.67 14.84
N TYR A 73 6.16 9.80 15.64
CA TYR A 73 5.96 8.40 15.27
C TYR A 73 4.79 8.24 14.30
N ALA A 74 4.94 7.32 13.37
CA ALA A 74 3.84 6.84 12.55
C ALA A 74 3.76 5.32 12.59
N VAL A 75 2.57 4.80 12.29
CA VAL A 75 2.33 3.38 12.17
C VAL A 75 1.51 3.10 10.91
N PHE A 76 1.89 2.06 10.20
CA PHE A 76 1.16 1.56 9.03
C PHE A 76 0.71 0.12 9.31
N ILE A 77 -0.61 -0.13 9.21
CA ILE A 77 -1.24 -1.42 9.42
C ILE A 77 -1.77 -1.90 8.07
N SER A 78 -1.02 -2.79 7.43
CA SER A 78 -1.15 -3.11 6.00
C SER A 78 -2.39 -3.91 5.62
N HIS A 79 -3.01 -4.62 6.57
CA HIS A 79 -4.12 -5.55 6.31
C HIS A 79 -5.46 -5.06 6.89
N GLY A 80 -5.51 -3.81 7.35
CA GLY A 80 -6.72 -3.22 7.91
C GLY A 80 -7.17 -3.86 9.23
N ALA A 81 -6.27 -4.50 9.98
CA ALA A 81 -6.60 -5.18 11.23
C ALA A 81 -7.21 -4.22 12.27
N ALA A 82 -8.14 -4.74 13.06
CA ALA A 82 -8.72 -4.01 14.18
C ALA A 82 -7.65 -3.65 15.20
N HIS A 83 -7.73 -2.44 15.75
CA HIS A 83 -6.76 -1.95 16.75
C HIS A 83 -7.34 -0.79 17.55
N GLN A 84 -6.62 -0.38 18.59
CA GLN A 84 -7.03 0.70 19.48
C GLN A 84 -5.85 1.65 19.72
N LEU A 85 -6.17 2.95 19.82
CA LEU A 85 -5.25 3.98 20.26
C LEU A 85 -5.81 4.62 21.54
N TYR A 86 -5.04 4.66 22.61
CA TYR A 86 -5.51 5.20 23.87
C TYR A 86 -4.39 5.91 24.65
N SER A 87 -4.79 6.82 25.54
CA SER A 87 -3.86 7.54 26.41
C SER A 87 -3.28 6.66 27.52
N HIS A 88 -4.10 5.75 28.11
CA HIS A 88 -3.73 4.77 29.14
C HIS A 88 -4.73 3.61 29.21
N ALA A 89 -4.34 2.50 29.81
CA ALA A 89 -5.00 1.20 29.65
C ALA A 89 -6.48 1.14 30.07
N ASP A 90 -6.90 1.92 31.05
CA ASP A 90 -8.25 1.84 31.65
C ASP A 90 -9.26 2.82 31.04
N VAL A 91 -8.94 3.42 29.90
CA VAL A 91 -9.82 4.39 29.23
C VAL A 91 -10.90 3.66 28.42
N PRO A 92 -12.17 4.10 28.51
CA PRO A 92 -13.21 3.61 27.62
C PRO A 92 -12.86 3.88 26.16
N VAL A 93 -12.98 2.86 25.32
CA VAL A 93 -12.68 2.95 23.88
C VAL A 93 -13.97 3.29 23.13
N GLN A 94 -13.94 4.36 22.37
CA GLN A 94 -14.99 4.80 21.47
C GLN A 94 -14.67 4.41 20.03
N ASP A 95 -15.65 3.91 19.30
CA ASP A 95 -15.49 3.62 17.88
C ASP A 95 -15.33 4.92 17.08
N ILE A 96 -14.24 5.03 16.34
CA ILE A 96 -13.93 6.23 15.54
C ILE A 96 -15.01 6.54 14.50
N ASP A 97 -15.70 5.54 13.98
CA ASP A 97 -16.75 5.72 12.98
C ASP A 97 -18.08 6.23 13.59
N ARG A 98 -18.18 6.26 14.92
CA ARG A 98 -19.32 6.85 15.65
C ARG A 98 -19.08 8.27 16.13
N LEU A 99 -17.88 8.79 15.94
CA LEU A 99 -17.57 10.16 16.33
C LEU A 99 -17.94 11.11 15.19
N ASP A 100 -18.63 12.18 15.53
CA ASP A 100 -19.01 13.21 14.57
C ASP A 100 -17.76 13.94 14.07
N GLY A 101 -17.52 13.83 12.76
CA GLY A 101 -16.44 14.54 12.08
C GLY A 101 -16.95 15.79 11.39
N VAL A 102 -16.31 16.91 11.61
CA VAL A 102 -16.54 18.15 10.82
C VAL A 102 -15.82 18.00 9.50
N PRO A 103 -16.53 17.98 8.35
CA PRO A 103 -15.88 17.91 7.05
C PRO A 103 -14.99 19.14 6.82
N LEU A 104 -13.73 18.90 6.48
CA LEU A 104 -12.79 19.94 6.04
C LEU A 104 -12.62 19.95 4.52
N GLY A 105 -13.01 18.86 3.86
CA GLY A 105 -12.96 18.66 2.41
C GLY A 105 -13.57 17.31 2.05
N ASP A 106 -13.60 16.94 0.78
CA ASP A 106 -14.28 15.74 0.27
C ASP A 106 -13.78 14.43 0.92
N THR A 107 -12.52 14.38 1.33
CA THR A 107 -11.87 13.19 1.90
C THR A 107 -11.21 13.45 3.24
N VAL A 108 -11.44 14.60 3.85
CA VAL A 108 -10.77 15.01 5.08
C VAL A 108 -11.80 15.51 6.08
N SER A 109 -11.74 15.02 7.31
CA SER A 109 -12.57 15.48 8.43
C SER A 109 -11.73 15.79 9.66
N ALA A 110 -12.21 16.72 10.49
CA ALA A 110 -11.71 16.95 11.83
C ALA A 110 -12.62 16.27 12.84
N VAL A 111 -12.02 15.48 13.74
CA VAL A 111 -12.71 14.81 14.84
C VAL A 111 -12.17 15.35 16.15
N HIS A 112 -13.07 15.71 17.07
CA HIS A 112 -12.72 16.14 18.41
C HIS A 112 -13.29 15.16 19.42
N THR A 113 -12.44 14.64 20.33
CA THR A 113 -12.89 13.83 21.44
C THR A 113 -12.79 14.63 22.73
N GLY A 114 -13.90 14.97 23.32
CA GLY A 114 -13.96 15.72 24.59
C GLY A 114 -14.70 17.05 24.47
N THR A 115 -15.08 17.57 25.62
CA THR A 115 -15.71 18.90 25.73
C THR A 115 -14.67 19.98 25.56
N ASP A 116 -14.99 21.07 24.91
CA ASP A 116 -14.16 22.22 24.52
C ASP A 116 -13.42 22.97 25.69
N ALA A 117 -13.29 22.37 26.86
CA ALA A 117 -12.82 23.02 28.07
C ALA A 117 -11.28 23.08 28.19
N SER A 118 -10.51 22.42 27.33
CA SER A 118 -9.04 22.52 27.38
C SER A 118 -8.51 23.37 26.23
N PRO A 119 -7.83 24.51 26.51
CA PRO A 119 -7.34 25.41 25.48
C PRO A 119 -6.19 24.86 24.63
N THR A 120 -5.57 23.76 25.07
CA THR A 120 -4.50 23.08 24.33
C THR A 120 -4.85 21.60 24.12
N PRO A 121 -4.81 21.10 22.89
CA PRO A 121 -5.02 19.69 22.63
C PRO A 121 -3.88 18.86 23.27
N SER A 122 -4.23 17.79 23.96
CA SER A 122 -3.22 16.92 24.56
C SER A 122 -2.57 16.01 23.55
N THR A 123 -3.32 15.62 22.53
CA THR A 123 -2.82 14.79 21.44
C THR A 123 -3.49 15.19 20.13
N ILE A 124 -2.67 15.32 19.08
CA ILE A 124 -3.13 15.49 17.70
C ILE A 124 -2.56 14.32 16.91
N LEU A 125 -3.46 13.55 16.32
CA LEU A 125 -3.07 12.46 15.43
C LEU A 125 -3.76 12.61 14.07
N PHE A 126 -3.05 12.19 13.05
CA PHE A 126 -3.54 11.99 11.70
C PHE A 126 -3.84 10.53 11.50
N SER A 127 -5.07 10.21 11.09
CA SER A 127 -5.47 8.86 10.75
C SER A 127 -5.90 8.81 9.29
N GLY A 128 -5.41 7.84 8.55
CA GLY A 128 -5.82 7.56 7.17
C GLY A 128 -6.29 6.12 7.04
N CYS A 129 -7.43 5.91 6.38
CA CYS A 129 -7.89 4.61 5.92
C CYS A 129 -7.88 4.62 4.39
N MET A 130 -7.28 3.60 3.76
CA MET A 130 -7.09 3.60 2.33
C MET A 130 -7.11 2.19 1.75
N GLU A 131 -7.67 2.03 0.55
CA GLU A 131 -7.41 0.86 -0.28
C GLU A 131 -5.98 0.96 -0.82
N PHE A 132 -5.18 -0.03 -0.50
CA PHE A 132 -3.77 -0.04 -0.85
C PHE A 132 -3.52 -1.01 -1.99
N GLU A 133 -3.40 -0.46 -3.20
CA GLU A 133 -3.05 -1.23 -4.39
C GLU A 133 -1.57 -1.07 -4.75
N LEU A 134 -0.83 -2.14 -4.60
CA LEU A 134 0.60 -2.19 -4.98
C LEU A 134 0.78 -2.54 -6.46
N GLY A 135 0.13 -1.76 -7.34
CA GLY A 135 0.34 -1.82 -8.78
C GLY A 135 0.27 -3.23 -9.38
N SER A 136 1.21 -3.56 -10.23
CA SER A 136 1.25 -4.82 -10.99
C SER A 136 1.65 -6.05 -10.16
N ILE A 137 2.01 -5.92 -8.87
CA ILE A 137 2.46 -7.06 -8.07
C ILE A 137 1.40 -7.49 -7.05
N HIS A 138 0.61 -8.49 -7.43
CA HIS A 138 -0.35 -9.11 -6.53
C HIS A 138 0.35 -9.90 -5.43
N GLY A 139 -0.16 -9.76 -4.21
CA GLY A 139 0.38 -10.46 -3.07
C GLY A 139 1.51 -9.72 -2.36
N LEU A 140 2.06 -8.61 -2.91
CA LEU A 140 3.03 -7.82 -2.16
C LEU A 140 2.40 -7.25 -0.89
N GLY A 141 1.16 -6.78 -0.96
CA GLY A 141 0.41 -6.36 0.23
C GLY A 141 0.27 -7.48 1.26
N LYS A 142 0.04 -8.72 0.82
CA LYS A 142 -0.05 -9.90 1.72
C LYS A 142 1.29 -10.29 2.35
N LEU A 143 2.39 -9.88 1.74
CA LEU A 143 3.75 -10.12 2.24
C LEU A 143 4.27 -9.00 3.12
N MET A 144 3.56 -7.86 3.16
CA MET A 144 3.90 -6.78 4.08
C MET A 144 3.65 -7.23 5.52
N PRO A 145 4.52 -6.83 6.45
CA PRO A 145 4.24 -7.03 7.88
C PRO A 145 2.87 -6.45 8.23
N GLY A 146 2.10 -7.14 9.07
CA GLY A 146 0.80 -6.65 9.50
C GLY A 146 0.87 -5.25 10.13
N LEU A 147 2.00 -4.93 10.75
CA LEU A 147 2.29 -3.63 11.34
C LEU A 147 3.72 -3.19 11.00
N MET A 148 3.89 -1.94 10.63
CA MET A 148 5.18 -1.27 10.46
C MET A 148 5.21 -0.01 11.32
N LEU A 149 6.13 0.01 12.29
CA LEU A 149 6.39 1.17 13.13
C LEU A 149 7.45 2.05 12.48
N ILE A 150 7.17 3.33 12.41
CA ILE A 150 8.01 4.37 11.82
C ILE A 150 8.38 5.33 12.95
N ASP A 151 9.64 5.35 13.31
CA ASP A 151 10.16 6.17 14.40
C ASP A 151 10.50 7.60 13.95
N ALA A 152 10.49 8.52 14.93
CA ALA A 152 10.80 9.93 14.70
C ALA A 152 12.25 10.16 14.23
N ASP A 153 13.17 9.27 14.60
CA ASP A 153 14.59 9.39 14.26
C ASP A 153 14.87 9.05 12.78
N GLY A 154 13.88 8.48 12.10
CA GLY A 154 13.83 8.37 10.66
C GLY A 154 14.91 7.53 10.00
N GLN A 155 15.67 6.75 10.77
CA GLN A 155 16.78 5.96 10.20
C GLN A 155 16.30 4.92 9.19
N ARG A 156 15.13 4.32 9.42
CA ARG A 156 14.52 3.35 8.47
C ARG A 156 13.79 4.01 7.32
N TYR A 157 13.21 5.17 7.57
CA TYR A 157 12.38 5.90 6.61
C TYR A 157 12.84 7.35 6.47
N PRO A 158 14.06 7.58 5.98
CA PRO A 158 14.63 8.92 5.91
C PRO A 158 13.74 9.83 5.06
N GLY A 159 13.45 11.02 5.58
CA GLY A 159 12.62 12.02 4.91
C GLY A 159 11.10 11.83 5.05
N LEU A 160 10.60 10.80 5.72
CA LEU A 160 9.15 10.59 5.89
C LEU A 160 8.54 11.61 6.86
N VAL A 161 9.16 11.83 8.02
CA VAL A 161 8.64 12.75 9.05
C VAL A 161 8.42 14.17 8.54
N PRO A 162 9.32 14.82 7.76
CA PRO A 162 9.07 16.12 7.17
C PRO A 162 7.82 16.18 6.28
N ILE A 163 7.53 15.10 5.55
CA ILE A 163 6.34 15.03 4.69
C ILE A 163 5.08 14.91 5.54
N LEU A 164 5.09 14.08 6.58
CA LEU A 164 3.98 13.94 7.52
C LEU A 164 3.68 15.25 8.25
N THR A 165 4.72 15.98 8.67
CA THR A 165 4.58 17.32 9.24
C THR A 165 3.99 18.32 8.23
N THR A 166 4.34 18.20 6.94
CA THR A 166 3.75 19.03 5.88
C THR A 166 2.27 18.69 5.70
N MET A 167 1.89 17.41 5.73
CA MET A 167 0.48 17.01 5.66
C MET A 167 -0.34 17.59 6.82
N GLU A 168 0.20 17.52 8.04
CA GLU A 168 -0.46 18.12 9.21
C GLU A 168 -0.66 19.63 9.05
N ARG A 169 0.36 20.35 8.56
CA ARG A 169 0.27 21.80 8.31
C ARG A 169 -0.77 22.13 7.25
N GLU A 170 -0.85 21.37 6.16
CA GLU A 170 -1.85 21.58 5.10
C GLU A 170 -3.28 21.46 5.65
N VAL A 171 -3.55 20.44 6.48
CA VAL A 171 -4.87 20.25 7.10
C VAL A 171 -5.17 21.34 8.13
N SER A 172 -4.20 21.70 8.97
CA SER A 172 -4.38 22.72 10.01
C SER A 172 -4.61 24.11 9.40
N ALA A 173 -3.97 24.41 8.26
CA ALA A 173 -4.13 25.68 7.57
C ALA A 173 -5.40 25.75 6.69
N ALA A 174 -5.96 24.60 6.30
CA ALA A 174 -7.16 24.48 5.46
C ALA A 174 -7.18 25.42 4.23
N ARG A 175 -6.01 25.59 3.57
CA ARG A 175 -5.87 26.49 2.43
C ARG A 175 -6.56 25.92 1.20
N VAL A 176 -6.91 26.79 0.25
CA VAL A 176 -7.50 26.37 -1.05
C VAL A 176 -6.64 25.28 -1.71
N GLY A 177 -7.25 24.15 -2.05
CA GLY A 177 -6.58 23.02 -2.70
C GLY A 177 -5.84 22.07 -1.76
N PHE A 178 -5.89 22.24 -0.43
CA PHE A 178 -5.17 21.41 0.53
C PHE A 178 -5.50 19.90 0.39
N ALA A 179 -6.77 19.54 0.12
CA ALA A 179 -7.17 18.15 -0.05
C ALA A 179 -6.45 17.48 -1.25
N GLY A 180 -6.29 18.21 -2.35
CA GLY A 180 -5.53 17.73 -3.52
C GLY A 180 -4.03 17.57 -3.22
N ILE A 181 -3.45 18.46 -2.42
CA ILE A 181 -2.06 18.35 -1.95
C ILE A 181 -1.90 17.15 -1.04
N LEU A 182 -2.81 16.96 -0.08
CA LEU A 182 -2.79 15.80 0.83
C LEU A 182 -2.82 14.48 0.08
N ALA A 183 -3.67 14.34 -0.94
CA ALA A 183 -3.74 13.13 -1.74
C ALA A 183 -2.39 12.80 -2.40
N ARG A 184 -1.67 13.82 -2.90
CA ARG A 184 -0.35 13.66 -3.51
C ARG A 184 0.74 13.33 -2.48
N LEU A 185 0.71 13.98 -1.33
CA LEU A 185 1.64 13.68 -0.23
C LEU A 185 1.43 12.26 0.29
N ALA A 186 0.19 11.78 0.36
CA ALA A 186 -0.10 10.42 0.77
C ALA A 186 0.46 9.37 -0.19
N ASP A 187 0.37 9.59 -1.51
CA ASP A 187 1.00 8.72 -2.50
C ASP A 187 2.52 8.66 -2.26
N VAL A 188 3.15 9.79 -1.95
CA VAL A 188 4.59 9.84 -1.63
C VAL A 188 4.90 9.10 -0.32
N VAL A 189 4.12 9.31 0.73
CA VAL A 189 4.27 8.61 2.02
C VAL A 189 4.18 7.10 1.82
N ALA A 190 3.17 6.62 1.12
CA ALA A 190 3.01 5.21 0.83
C ALA A 190 4.19 4.64 0.03
N ALA A 191 4.68 5.38 -0.99
CA ALA A 191 5.85 4.99 -1.75
C ALA A 191 7.11 4.88 -0.87
N MET A 192 7.30 5.81 0.05
CA MET A 192 8.44 5.78 0.98
C MET A 192 8.35 4.63 1.98
N ILE A 193 7.15 4.32 2.47
CA ILE A 193 6.92 3.16 3.35
C ILE A 193 7.26 1.85 2.63
N VAL A 194 6.76 1.68 1.41
CA VAL A 194 7.06 0.48 0.60
C VAL A 194 8.55 0.37 0.31
N ARG A 195 9.20 1.47 -0.08
CA ARG A 195 10.65 1.50 -0.31
C ARG A 195 11.42 1.10 0.95
N GLY A 196 11.13 1.75 2.07
CA GLY A 196 11.81 1.45 3.34
C GLY A 196 11.58 0.00 3.78
N TRP A 197 10.38 -0.55 3.60
CA TRP A 197 10.12 -1.95 3.87
C TRP A 197 10.96 -2.88 2.99
N VAL A 198 11.05 -2.63 1.69
CA VAL A 198 11.85 -3.45 0.78
C VAL A 198 13.35 -3.33 1.11
N GLU A 199 13.83 -2.14 1.44
CA GLU A 199 15.23 -1.90 1.79
C GLU A 199 15.62 -2.51 3.15
N CYS A 200 14.73 -2.40 4.16
CA CYS A 200 15.02 -2.82 5.54
C CYS A 200 14.58 -4.25 5.86
N ALA A 201 13.99 -5.01 4.94
CA ALA A 201 13.56 -6.39 5.17
C ALA A 201 14.76 -7.33 5.43
N CYS A 202 15.49 -7.04 6.52
CA CYS A 202 16.64 -7.80 6.99
C CYS A 202 16.15 -9.07 7.68
N GLY A 203 16.50 -10.24 7.14
CA GLY A 203 16.42 -11.52 7.83
C GLY A 203 15.19 -12.37 7.55
N ASN A 204 13.99 -11.84 7.44
CA ASN A 204 12.74 -12.60 7.24
C ASN A 204 11.98 -12.20 5.97
N ALA A 205 12.67 -11.70 4.95
CA ALA A 205 12.02 -11.40 3.68
C ALA A 205 11.58 -12.70 3.02
N SER A 206 10.27 -12.95 2.96
CA SER A 206 9.66 -14.08 2.25
C SER A 206 9.01 -13.62 0.95
N GLY A 207 8.80 -14.55 0.04
CA GLY A 207 8.08 -14.31 -1.19
C GLY A 207 8.77 -13.29 -2.11
N LEU A 208 8.01 -12.33 -2.60
CA LEU A 208 8.49 -11.41 -3.64
C LEU A 208 9.64 -10.51 -3.18
N VAL A 209 9.65 -10.04 -1.93
CA VAL A 209 10.76 -9.22 -1.40
C VAL A 209 12.05 -10.00 -1.38
N ALA A 210 12.03 -11.28 -1.00
CA ALA A 210 13.17 -12.17 -1.10
C ALA A 210 13.61 -12.34 -2.56
N ALA A 211 12.66 -12.48 -3.49
CA ALA A 211 12.93 -12.61 -4.91
C ALA A 211 13.52 -11.33 -5.52
N LEU A 212 13.09 -10.14 -5.10
CA LEU A 212 13.65 -8.85 -5.53
C LEU A 212 15.13 -8.68 -5.14
N ARG A 213 15.52 -9.29 -4.04
CA ARG A 213 16.90 -9.25 -3.51
C ARG A 213 17.76 -10.42 -4.01
N ASP A 214 17.14 -11.42 -4.60
CA ASP A 214 17.86 -12.57 -5.16
C ASP A 214 18.28 -12.27 -6.60
N PRO A 215 19.59 -12.13 -6.88
CA PRO A 215 20.08 -11.85 -8.23
C PRO A 215 19.68 -12.91 -9.26
N ARG A 216 19.37 -14.13 -8.79
CA ARG A 216 18.91 -15.25 -9.63
C ARG A 216 17.42 -15.20 -9.96
N LEU A 217 16.68 -14.20 -9.45
CA LEU A 217 15.26 -14.00 -9.72
C LEU A 217 14.94 -12.57 -10.16
N ALA A 218 15.69 -11.58 -9.65
CA ALA A 218 15.42 -10.16 -9.88
C ALA A 218 15.42 -9.79 -11.37
N GLY A 219 16.36 -10.31 -12.16
CA GLY A 219 16.43 -10.07 -13.61
C GLY A 219 15.18 -10.55 -14.36
N ALA A 220 14.70 -11.75 -14.04
CA ALA A 220 13.48 -12.30 -14.64
C ALA A 220 12.24 -11.51 -14.22
N LEU A 221 12.13 -11.12 -12.95
CA LEU A 221 11.02 -10.28 -12.48
C LEU A 221 11.01 -8.93 -13.18
N LEU A 222 12.15 -8.26 -13.30
CA LEU A 222 12.27 -7.00 -14.03
C LEU A 222 11.82 -7.15 -15.48
N ALA A 223 12.30 -8.18 -16.19
CA ALA A 223 11.93 -8.45 -17.58
C ALA A 223 10.42 -8.71 -17.73
N LEU A 224 9.81 -9.45 -16.80
CA LEU A 224 8.36 -9.69 -16.78
C LEU A 224 7.55 -8.42 -16.61
N HIS A 225 7.98 -7.52 -15.73
CA HIS A 225 7.29 -6.25 -15.48
C HIS A 225 7.47 -5.24 -16.60
N GLN A 226 8.63 -5.20 -17.24
CA GLN A 226 8.89 -4.33 -18.38
C GLN A 226 8.18 -4.79 -19.66
N GLN A 227 8.05 -6.11 -19.85
CA GLN A 227 7.46 -6.70 -21.05
C GLN A 227 6.39 -7.76 -20.71
N PRO A 228 5.28 -7.38 -20.07
CA PRO A 228 4.28 -8.34 -19.61
C PRO A 228 3.56 -9.04 -20.78
N GLY A 229 3.48 -8.40 -21.95
CA GLY A 229 2.85 -8.95 -23.15
C GLY A 229 3.72 -9.91 -23.94
N ARG A 230 5.02 -9.99 -23.68
CA ARG A 230 5.92 -10.90 -24.38
C ARG A 230 5.61 -12.35 -24.02
N ASP A 231 5.68 -13.24 -25.03
CA ASP A 231 5.46 -14.68 -24.82
C ASP A 231 6.69 -15.31 -24.14
N TRP A 232 6.71 -15.22 -22.81
CA TRP A 232 7.80 -15.69 -21.99
C TRP A 232 7.76 -17.19 -21.79
N THR A 233 8.87 -17.87 -22.09
CA THR A 233 9.13 -19.25 -21.65
C THR A 233 9.95 -19.28 -20.38
N VAL A 234 9.86 -20.39 -19.62
CA VAL A 234 10.68 -20.56 -18.41
C VAL A 234 12.18 -20.55 -18.72
N ALA A 235 12.57 -21.04 -19.90
CA ALA A 235 13.95 -21.01 -20.36
C ALA A 235 14.45 -19.57 -20.56
N GLN A 236 13.69 -18.74 -21.26
CA GLN A 236 14.03 -17.33 -21.48
C GLN A 236 14.13 -16.55 -20.16
N LEU A 237 13.24 -16.83 -19.19
CA LEU A 237 13.32 -16.22 -17.87
C LEU A 237 14.54 -16.64 -17.08
N ALA A 238 14.94 -17.93 -17.20
CA ALA A 238 16.15 -18.44 -16.58
C ALA A 238 17.41 -17.81 -17.17
N GLU A 239 17.42 -17.55 -18.49
CA GLU A 239 18.51 -16.81 -19.18
C GLU A 239 18.68 -15.38 -18.64
N GLN A 240 17.59 -14.68 -18.30
CA GLN A 240 17.66 -13.34 -17.68
C GLN A 240 18.38 -13.34 -16.32
N CYS A 241 18.55 -14.52 -15.74
CA CYS A 241 19.16 -14.70 -14.42
C CYS A 241 20.45 -15.56 -14.48
N ASN A 242 20.94 -15.84 -15.67
CA ASN A 242 22.13 -16.68 -15.90
C ASN A 242 22.07 -18.03 -15.14
N THR A 243 20.92 -18.72 -15.17
CA THR A 243 20.69 -19.97 -14.45
C THR A 243 20.01 -21.02 -15.34
N SER A 244 20.05 -22.28 -14.92
CA SER A 244 19.37 -23.35 -15.65
C SER A 244 17.84 -23.25 -15.45
N ARG A 245 17.07 -23.75 -16.44
CA ARG A 245 15.60 -23.76 -16.43
C ARG A 245 15.03 -24.41 -15.16
N SER A 246 15.57 -25.56 -14.75
CA SER A 246 15.09 -26.30 -13.56
C SER A 246 15.40 -25.52 -12.28
N ALA A 247 16.65 -25.09 -12.08
CA ALA A 247 17.07 -24.34 -10.90
C ALA A 247 16.29 -23.03 -10.76
N PHE A 248 16.01 -22.32 -11.89
CA PHE A 248 15.17 -21.13 -11.88
C PHE A 248 13.72 -21.43 -11.46
N ALA A 249 13.09 -22.45 -12.08
CA ALA A 249 11.70 -22.80 -11.80
C ALA A 249 11.49 -23.20 -10.34
N ASP A 250 12.36 -24.06 -9.80
CA ASP A 250 12.31 -24.52 -8.42
C ASP A 250 12.51 -23.35 -7.44
N ARG A 251 13.54 -22.53 -7.68
CA ARG A 251 13.82 -21.38 -6.84
C ARG A 251 12.68 -20.34 -6.88
N PHE A 252 12.14 -20.07 -8.06
CA PHE A 252 11.01 -19.17 -8.22
C PHE A 252 9.76 -19.69 -7.44
N GLN A 253 9.45 -20.99 -7.58
CA GLN A 253 8.34 -21.62 -6.89
C GLN A 253 8.52 -21.58 -5.36
N VAL A 254 9.72 -21.89 -4.87
CA VAL A 254 10.03 -21.86 -3.43
C VAL A 254 9.94 -20.44 -2.88
N THR A 255 10.49 -19.48 -3.62
CA THR A 255 10.57 -18.09 -3.14
C THR A 255 9.25 -17.35 -3.27
N ILE A 256 8.54 -17.47 -4.40
CA ILE A 256 7.31 -16.70 -4.69
C ILE A 256 6.02 -17.47 -4.36
N GLY A 257 6.14 -18.79 -4.19
CA GLY A 257 5.00 -19.66 -3.86
C GLY A 257 4.16 -20.09 -5.07
N MET A 258 4.58 -19.75 -6.30
CA MET A 258 3.90 -20.14 -7.54
C MET A 258 4.86 -20.29 -8.71
N THR A 259 4.40 -20.99 -9.77
CA THR A 259 5.23 -21.18 -10.97
C THR A 259 5.43 -19.87 -11.74
N PRO A 260 6.55 -19.71 -12.49
CA PRO A 260 6.81 -18.49 -13.27
C PRO A 260 5.69 -18.13 -14.24
N LEU A 261 5.16 -19.09 -15.00
CA LEU A 261 4.09 -18.83 -15.98
C LEU A 261 2.75 -18.48 -15.34
N ARG A 262 2.46 -19.03 -14.14
CA ARG A 262 1.31 -18.61 -13.36
C ARG A 262 1.45 -17.15 -12.91
N TYR A 263 2.64 -16.79 -12.45
CA TYR A 263 2.94 -15.39 -12.08
C TYR A 263 2.73 -14.43 -13.27
N VAL A 264 3.24 -14.76 -14.46
CA VAL A 264 3.01 -13.97 -15.71
C VAL A 264 1.53 -13.78 -15.97
N THR A 265 0.76 -14.86 -15.86
CA THR A 265 -0.68 -14.81 -16.12
C THR A 265 -1.40 -13.92 -15.11
N GLU A 266 -1.07 -14.04 -13.84
CA GLU A 266 -1.64 -13.19 -12.77
C GLU A 266 -1.22 -11.73 -12.93
N LEU A 267 0.02 -11.44 -13.31
CA LEU A 267 0.52 -10.11 -13.64
C LEU A 267 -0.28 -9.49 -14.78
N ARG A 268 -0.47 -10.21 -15.90
CA ARG A 268 -1.26 -9.75 -17.05
C ARG A 268 -2.70 -9.42 -16.67
N MET A 269 -3.37 -10.27 -15.89
CA MET A 269 -4.78 -10.04 -15.52
C MET A 269 -4.95 -8.84 -14.62
N ARG A 270 -3.94 -8.51 -13.87
CA ARG A 270 -3.94 -7.35 -12.99
C ARG A 270 -3.71 -6.06 -13.75
N LEU A 271 -2.71 -6.02 -14.63
CA LEU A 271 -2.52 -4.90 -15.55
C LEU A 271 -3.78 -4.66 -16.37
N ALA A 272 -4.42 -5.75 -16.84
CA ALA A 272 -5.71 -5.66 -17.52
C ALA A 272 -6.78 -4.98 -16.66
N SER A 273 -6.91 -5.38 -15.41
CA SER A 273 -7.88 -4.76 -14.48
C SER A 273 -7.61 -3.27 -14.32
N GLN A 274 -6.36 -2.85 -14.13
CA GLN A 274 -6.00 -1.44 -14.02
C GLN A 274 -6.34 -0.66 -15.31
N TRP A 275 -5.91 -1.14 -16.46
CA TRP A 275 -6.14 -0.47 -17.75
C TRP A 275 -7.62 -0.38 -18.12
N LEU A 276 -8.41 -1.40 -17.79
CA LEU A 276 -9.84 -1.39 -18.02
C LEU A 276 -10.61 -0.46 -17.08
N THR A 277 -10.27 -0.45 -15.80
CA THR A 277 -11.01 0.32 -14.78
C THR A 277 -10.58 1.78 -14.71
N LEU A 278 -9.26 2.06 -14.78
CA LEU A 278 -8.69 3.39 -14.60
C LEU A 278 -8.52 4.14 -15.91
N GLU A 279 -7.83 3.50 -16.85
CA GLU A 279 -7.51 4.13 -18.14
C GLU A 279 -8.62 3.94 -19.15
N ARG A 280 -9.61 3.06 -18.86
CA ARG A 280 -10.76 2.73 -19.68
C ARG A 280 -10.38 2.32 -21.12
N LEU A 281 -9.22 1.71 -21.27
CA LEU A 281 -8.74 1.27 -22.58
C LEU A 281 -9.73 0.29 -23.23
N PRO A 282 -9.80 0.24 -24.56
CA PRO A 282 -10.55 -0.78 -25.29
C PRO A 282 -10.08 -2.19 -24.93
N ILE A 283 -11.01 -3.14 -24.79
CA ILE A 283 -10.70 -4.52 -24.39
C ILE A 283 -9.73 -5.17 -25.38
N GLU A 284 -9.88 -4.88 -26.66
CA GLU A 284 -9.01 -5.37 -27.72
C GLU A 284 -7.58 -4.87 -27.55
N GLU A 285 -7.41 -3.58 -27.28
CA GLU A 285 -6.11 -2.96 -27.05
C GLU A 285 -5.41 -3.57 -25.82
N VAL A 286 -6.16 -3.78 -24.73
CA VAL A 286 -5.65 -4.45 -23.52
C VAL A 286 -5.20 -5.87 -23.83
N ALA A 287 -5.99 -6.62 -24.61
CA ALA A 287 -5.64 -7.97 -25.01
C ALA A 287 -4.34 -8.01 -25.83
N GLN A 288 -4.19 -7.12 -26.79
CA GLN A 288 -2.98 -7.00 -27.64
C GLN A 288 -1.74 -6.61 -26.82
N ARG A 289 -1.85 -5.58 -25.98
CA ARG A 289 -0.74 -5.13 -25.09
C ARG A 289 -0.25 -6.24 -24.17
N LEU A 290 -1.15 -7.15 -23.75
CA LEU A 290 -0.83 -8.27 -22.88
C LEU A 290 -0.47 -9.57 -23.63
N GLY A 291 -0.29 -9.50 -24.96
CA GLY A 291 0.19 -10.62 -25.76
C GLY A 291 -0.87 -11.71 -26.03
N TYR A 292 -2.16 -11.39 -25.93
CA TYR A 292 -3.21 -12.33 -26.30
C TYR A 292 -3.51 -12.25 -27.82
N THR A 293 -3.57 -13.40 -28.46
CA THR A 293 -3.84 -13.52 -29.90
C THR A 293 -5.28 -13.18 -30.28
N SER A 294 -6.20 -13.17 -29.32
CA SER A 294 -7.58 -12.77 -29.54
C SER A 294 -8.23 -12.21 -28.27
N GLN A 295 -9.16 -11.27 -28.46
CA GLN A 295 -9.99 -10.73 -27.38
C GLN A 295 -10.79 -11.84 -26.66
N ALA A 296 -11.22 -12.89 -27.38
CA ALA A 296 -11.95 -14.01 -26.80
C ALA A 296 -11.07 -14.84 -25.84
N ALA A 297 -9.82 -15.11 -26.22
CA ALA A 297 -8.85 -15.80 -25.36
C ALA A 297 -8.55 -14.99 -24.11
N PHE A 298 -8.30 -13.69 -24.26
CA PHE A 298 -8.13 -12.75 -23.16
C PHE A 298 -9.34 -12.75 -22.21
N SER A 299 -10.55 -12.60 -22.74
CA SER A 299 -11.78 -12.50 -21.94
C SER A 299 -12.03 -13.76 -21.10
N ARG A 300 -11.75 -14.94 -21.67
CA ARG A 300 -11.83 -16.21 -20.92
C ARG A 300 -10.81 -16.27 -19.78
N ALA A 301 -9.55 -15.91 -20.05
CA ALA A 301 -8.50 -15.88 -19.04
C ALA A 301 -8.81 -14.86 -17.93
N PHE A 302 -9.27 -13.67 -18.30
CA PHE A 302 -9.62 -12.60 -17.37
C PHE A 302 -10.78 -13.03 -16.46
N LYS A 303 -11.89 -13.56 -17.01
CA LYS A 303 -13.02 -14.04 -16.20
C LYS A 303 -12.62 -15.18 -15.27
N ARG A 304 -11.80 -16.12 -15.73
CA ARG A 304 -11.34 -17.26 -14.91
C ARG A 304 -10.54 -16.80 -13.67
N ILE A 305 -9.71 -15.74 -13.80
CA ILE A 305 -8.81 -15.30 -12.73
C ILE A 305 -9.47 -14.24 -11.85
N THR A 306 -10.19 -13.29 -12.44
CA THR A 306 -10.78 -12.16 -11.70
C THR A 306 -12.23 -12.39 -11.25
N GLY A 307 -12.88 -13.46 -11.74
CA GLY A 307 -14.30 -13.74 -11.52
C GLY A 307 -15.27 -12.85 -12.29
N LYS A 308 -14.79 -11.79 -12.96
CA LYS A 308 -15.60 -10.79 -13.67
C LYS A 308 -15.24 -10.75 -15.16
N THR A 309 -16.18 -10.32 -16.01
CA THR A 309 -15.86 -10.10 -17.42
C THR A 309 -15.14 -8.77 -17.61
N PRO A 310 -14.26 -8.63 -18.64
CA PRO A 310 -13.59 -7.36 -18.94
C PRO A 310 -14.56 -6.19 -19.15
N GLY A 311 -15.69 -6.45 -19.82
CA GLY A 311 -16.72 -5.44 -20.07
C GLY A 311 -17.40 -4.95 -18.80
N LEU A 312 -17.60 -5.83 -17.82
CA LEU A 312 -18.15 -5.44 -16.52
C LEU A 312 -17.14 -4.60 -15.73
N SER A 313 -15.87 -5.01 -15.72
CA SER A 313 -14.80 -4.26 -15.05
C SER A 313 -14.63 -2.85 -15.61
N ARG A 314 -14.78 -2.68 -16.94
CA ARG A 314 -14.72 -1.37 -17.61
C ARG A 314 -15.92 -0.47 -17.28
N LYS A 315 -17.11 -1.06 -16.98
CA LYS A 315 -18.34 -0.32 -16.67
C LYS A 315 -18.49 0.09 -15.20
N VAL A 316 -17.71 -0.48 -14.29
CA VAL A 316 -17.74 -0.09 -12.89
C VAL A 316 -17.41 1.40 -12.82
N ARG A 317 -18.45 2.22 -12.59
CA ARG A 317 -18.32 3.64 -12.26
C ARG A 317 -17.63 3.69 -10.91
N GLN A 318 -16.53 4.40 -10.81
CA GLN A 318 -16.19 5.01 -9.51
C GLN A 318 -17.43 5.80 -9.08
N PRO A 319 -17.87 5.73 -7.81
CA PRO A 319 -18.82 6.68 -7.32
C PRO A 319 -18.25 8.06 -7.66
N ALA A 320 -19.05 8.87 -8.35
CA ALA A 320 -18.70 10.25 -8.62
C ALA A 320 -18.41 10.87 -7.26
N VAL A 321 -17.20 11.36 -7.09
CA VAL A 321 -16.87 12.31 -6.02
C VAL A 321 -17.69 13.56 -6.38
N THR A 322 -18.86 13.65 -5.76
CA THR A 322 -19.69 14.85 -5.76
C THR A 322 -19.23 15.74 -4.63
#